data_06c58ce78ff0ae3c03908135290ba89e
#
_entry.id   06c58ce78ff0ae3c03908135290ba89e
#
_cell.length_a   1.000
_cell.length_b   1.000
_cell.length_c   1.000
_cell.angle_alpha   90.00
_cell.angle_beta   90.00
_cell.angle_gamma   90.00
#
_symmetry.space_group_name_H-M   'P 1'
#
loop_
_entity.id
_entity.type
_entity.pdbx_description
1 polymer ?
#
loop_
_entity_poly.entity_id
_entity_poly.type
_entity_poly.pdbx_seq_one_letter_code
_entity_poly.pdbx_strand_id
1 'polypeptide(L)'
;MNKTLTSYGPLAALYVDWAGSAKEGPPYALYFFRERQYIRWDVDGEQLFGGYPHDIAEGWPGLMETFPGVPLSGAIYVPGWHNKAYFFFKGQDRAVVWDIASHAKDPDTIAISELLPSRLTSGGPFSPVYVDRGDRQTVYVFRGDAYARFTVQEGRLPEQEDEGYPRKIGDGWTGGLTVMPTCAVSVRWPHRGAGVPAHKLYFFLGDLYTRWDIASHSNNYRLDIPSGWKGWPEFE
;
A
#
# COMPACT_ATOMS: atom_id res chain seq x y z
N MET A 1 34.69 3.53 -8.29
CA MET A 1 33.67 4.13 -7.41
C MET A 1 32.57 3.06 -7.21
N ASN A 2 32.50 2.47 -6.02
CA ASN A 2 31.40 1.55 -5.69
C ASN A 2 30.11 2.38 -5.65
N LYS A 3 29.23 2.22 -6.63
CA LYS A 3 27.85 2.66 -6.50
C LYS A 3 27.26 1.88 -5.31
N THR A 4 27.05 2.56 -4.21
CA THR A 4 26.21 2.05 -3.13
C THR A 4 24.87 1.72 -3.78
N LEU A 5 24.48 0.45 -3.78
CA LEU A 5 23.15 0.00 -4.25
C LEU A 5 22.12 0.69 -3.35
N THR A 6 21.61 1.82 -3.80
CA THR A 6 20.45 2.43 -3.17
C THR A 6 19.25 1.55 -3.48
N SER A 7 18.55 1.11 -2.45
CA SER A 7 17.31 0.32 -2.60
C SER A 7 16.33 1.11 -3.46
N TYR A 8 15.87 0.52 -4.57
CA TYR A 8 14.95 1.15 -5.52
C TYR A 8 13.47 0.84 -5.21
N GLY A 9 13.19 0.06 -4.19
CA GLY A 9 11.84 -0.33 -3.83
C GLY A 9 11.01 0.81 -3.25
N PRO A 10 9.67 0.75 -3.39
CA PRO A 10 8.77 1.76 -2.86
C PRO A 10 8.73 1.72 -1.32
N LEU A 11 8.51 2.89 -0.71
CA LEU A 11 8.28 3.04 0.74
C LEU A 11 6.79 2.98 1.09
N ALA A 12 5.92 3.31 0.13
CA ALA A 12 4.48 3.20 0.26
C ALA A 12 3.86 2.87 -1.09
N ALA A 13 2.72 2.19 -1.09
CA ALA A 13 1.95 1.91 -2.30
C ALA A 13 0.46 2.03 -2.02
N LEU A 14 -0.28 2.43 -3.06
CA LEU A 14 -1.71 2.69 -2.98
C LEU A 14 -2.38 2.19 -4.27
N TYR A 15 -3.27 1.23 -4.16
CA TYR A 15 -4.16 0.84 -5.26
C TYR A 15 -5.49 1.56 -5.09
N VAL A 16 -5.92 2.27 -6.12
CA VAL A 16 -7.17 3.03 -6.13
C VAL A 16 -8.02 2.60 -7.31
N ASP A 17 -9.27 2.31 -7.05
CA ASP A 17 -10.31 2.13 -8.05
C ASP A 17 -10.99 3.50 -8.26
N TRP A 18 -10.73 4.11 -9.42
CA TRP A 18 -11.32 5.38 -9.82
C TRP A 18 -12.63 5.21 -10.59
N ALA A 19 -13.13 3.97 -10.75
CA ALA A 19 -14.38 3.72 -11.45
C ALA A 19 -15.52 4.51 -10.80
N GLY A 20 -16.16 5.37 -11.59
CA GLY A 20 -17.22 6.25 -11.09
C GLY A 20 -16.74 7.59 -10.49
N SER A 21 -15.43 7.86 -10.45
CA SER A 21 -14.93 9.20 -10.12
C SER A 21 -14.92 10.10 -11.36
N ALA A 22 -14.97 11.41 -11.16
CA ALA A 22 -14.86 12.40 -12.25
C ALA A 22 -13.44 12.54 -12.80
N LYS A 23 -12.49 11.73 -12.34
CA LYS A 23 -11.09 11.84 -12.73
C LYS A 23 -10.86 11.19 -14.10
N GLU A 24 -10.23 11.93 -15.00
CA GLU A 24 -9.79 11.40 -16.29
C GLU A 24 -8.64 10.38 -16.10
N GLY A 25 -8.65 9.31 -16.87
CA GLY A 25 -7.60 8.30 -16.90
C GLY A 25 -8.12 6.89 -16.64
N PRO A 26 -7.22 5.87 -16.64
CA PRO A 26 -7.62 4.50 -16.41
C PRO A 26 -8.30 4.33 -15.06
N PRO A 27 -9.38 3.53 -15.00
CA PRO A 27 -10.19 3.39 -13.78
C PRO A 27 -9.41 2.77 -12.61
N TYR A 28 -8.39 1.97 -12.93
CA TYR A 28 -7.57 1.30 -11.93
C TYR A 28 -6.15 1.82 -11.95
N ALA A 29 -5.71 2.39 -10.85
CA ALA A 29 -4.37 2.95 -10.76
C ALA A 29 -3.64 2.46 -9.52
N LEU A 30 -2.38 2.12 -9.70
CA LEU A 30 -1.48 1.75 -8.65
C LEU A 30 -0.42 2.84 -8.54
N TYR A 31 -0.29 3.40 -7.36
CA TYR A 31 0.69 4.43 -7.04
C TYR A 31 1.78 3.84 -6.17
N PHE A 32 3.03 4.15 -6.49
CA PHE A 32 4.20 3.83 -5.67
C PHE A 32 4.90 5.12 -5.30
N PHE A 33 5.22 5.26 -4.03
CA PHE A 33 5.83 6.46 -3.46
C PHE A 33 7.20 6.13 -2.92
N ARG A 34 8.16 7.01 -3.22
CA ARG A 34 9.49 6.97 -2.66
C ARG A 34 10.03 8.37 -2.49
N GLU A 35 10.59 8.67 -1.31
CA GLU A 35 11.12 9.99 -0.95
C GLU A 35 10.11 11.11 -1.27
N ARG A 36 10.39 11.91 -2.27
CA ARG A 36 9.54 13.03 -2.73
C ARG A 36 8.80 12.75 -4.03
N GLN A 37 9.01 11.57 -4.61
CA GLN A 37 8.49 11.20 -5.91
C GLN A 37 7.47 10.08 -5.81
N TYR A 38 6.64 10.02 -6.84
CA TYR A 38 5.73 8.89 -7.03
C TYR A 38 5.64 8.52 -8.50
N ILE A 39 5.27 7.27 -8.73
CA ILE A 39 4.91 6.77 -10.05
C ILE A 39 3.46 6.29 -10.03
N ARG A 40 2.85 6.32 -11.20
CA ARG A 40 1.54 5.76 -11.46
C ARG A 40 1.67 4.60 -12.44
N TRP A 41 1.13 3.46 -12.05
CA TRP A 41 1.08 2.26 -12.87
C TRP A 41 -0.34 2.06 -13.37
N ASP A 42 -0.48 1.87 -14.68
CA ASP A 42 -1.72 1.46 -15.31
C ASP A 42 -1.88 -0.05 -15.13
N VAL A 43 -2.90 -0.44 -14.34
CA VAL A 43 -3.15 -1.84 -14.02
C VAL A 43 -3.72 -2.59 -15.23
N ASP A 44 -4.54 -1.94 -16.05
CA ASP A 44 -5.13 -2.54 -17.25
C ASP A 44 -4.10 -2.73 -18.35
N GLY A 45 -3.26 -1.72 -18.58
CA GLY A 45 -2.18 -1.76 -19.55
C GLY A 45 -0.93 -2.51 -19.09
N GLU A 46 -0.85 -2.90 -17.82
CA GLU A 46 0.33 -3.53 -17.20
C GLU A 46 1.64 -2.76 -17.47
N GLN A 47 1.60 -1.43 -17.36
CA GLN A 47 2.74 -0.58 -17.70
C GLN A 47 2.80 0.69 -16.84
N LEU A 48 4.01 1.28 -16.79
CA LEU A 48 4.17 2.61 -16.22
C LEU A 48 3.39 3.62 -17.06
N PHE A 49 2.61 4.48 -16.40
CA PHE A 49 1.93 5.58 -17.06
C PHE A 49 2.96 6.62 -17.54
N GLY A 50 2.79 7.13 -18.76
CA GLY A 50 3.79 8.03 -19.37
C GLY A 50 4.03 9.31 -18.56
N GLY A 51 5.29 9.79 -18.56
CA GLY A 51 5.70 11.03 -17.94
C GLY A 51 6.14 10.93 -16.47
N TYR A 52 6.10 9.74 -15.86
CA TYR A 52 6.55 9.53 -14.48
C TYR A 52 8.04 9.20 -14.38
N PRO A 53 8.72 9.49 -13.23
CA PRO A 53 8.15 9.92 -11.94
C PRO A 53 7.76 11.39 -11.89
N HIS A 54 6.85 11.74 -10.97
CA HIS A 54 6.45 13.11 -10.61
C HIS A 54 6.73 13.40 -9.15
N ASP A 55 6.86 14.67 -8.81
CA ASP A 55 6.88 15.10 -7.40
C ASP A 55 5.54 14.81 -6.73
N ILE A 56 5.57 14.32 -5.48
CA ILE A 56 4.36 14.07 -4.69
C ILE A 56 3.53 15.34 -4.55
N ALA A 57 4.18 16.50 -4.39
CA ALA A 57 3.50 17.79 -4.26
C ALA A 57 2.66 18.17 -5.49
N GLU A 58 3.01 17.70 -6.68
CA GLU A 58 2.26 17.97 -7.91
C GLU A 58 0.96 17.15 -8.00
N GLY A 59 1.05 15.86 -7.69
CA GLY A 59 -0.11 14.97 -7.80
C GLY A 59 -0.94 14.83 -6.52
N TRP A 60 -0.35 15.18 -5.36
CA TRP A 60 -0.93 15.05 -4.03
C TRP A 60 -0.69 16.33 -3.22
N PRO A 61 -1.26 17.48 -3.65
CA PRO A 61 -0.99 18.77 -3.05
C PRO A 61 -1.37 18.81 -1.56
N GLY A 62 -0.46 19.32 -0.72
CA GLY A 62 -0.62 19.37 0.73
C GLY A 62 -0.26 18.10 1.49
N LEU A 63 -0.04 16.97 0.81
CA LEU A 63 0.29 15.71 1.47
C LEU A 63 1.59 15.80 2.27
N MET A 64 2.65 16.30 1.67
CA MET A 64 3.97 16.41 2.30
C MET A 64 4.11 17.64 3.22
N GLU A 65 3.20 18.58 3.13
CA GLU A 65 3.21 19.82 3.91
C GLU A 65 2.80 19.60 5.37
N THR A 66 2.04 18.52 5.63
CA THR A 66 1.60 18.17 6.99
C THR A 66 2.78 17.77 7.88
N PHE A 67 3.77 17.06 7.32
CA PHE A 67 4.97 16.64 8.04
C PHE A 67 6.22 16.96 7.18
N PRO A 68 6.66 18.24 7.13
CA PRO A 68 7.74 18.66 6.25
C PRO A 68 9.04 17.89 6.53
N GLY A 69 9.65 17.34 5.47
CA GLY A 69 10.91 16.61 5.56
C GLY A 69 10.81 15.19 6.14
N VAL A 70 9.62 14.74 6.53
CA VAL A 70 9.40 13.37 7.03
C VAL A 70 8.98 12.48 5.86
N PRO A 71 9.68 11.36 5.59
CA PRO A 71 9.31 10.46 4.49
C PRO A 71 8.05 9.66 4.81
N LEU A 72 7.32 9.29 3.75
CA LEU A 72 6.25 8.31 3.83
C LEU A 72 6.80 6.95 4.28
N SER A 73 6.03 6.23 5.06
CA SER A 73 6.33 4.87 5.51
C SER A 73 5.25 3.84 5.17
N GLY A 74 4.13 4.29 4.63
CA GLY A 74 3.03 3.44 4.20
C GLY A 74 1.86 4.24 3.68
N ALA A 75 0.98 3.58 2.93
CA ALA A 75 -0.30 4.13 2.51
C ALA A 75 -1.32 3.01 2.36
N ILE A 76 -2.59 3.30 2.60
CA ILE A 76 -3.71 2.40 2.29
C ILE A 76 -4.89 3.22 1.75
N TYR A 77 -5.63 2.63 0.83
CA TYR A 77 -6.95 3.07 0.46
C TYR A 77 -7.95 2.00 0.89
N VAL A 78 -8.95 2.40 1.67
CA VAL A 78 -9.96 1.50 2.21
C VAL A 78 -11.34 2.03 1.83
N PRO A 79 -11.97 1.51 0.75
CA PRO A 79 -13.27 1.98 0.28
C PRO A 79 -14.32 1.97 1.39
N GLY A 80 -14.37 0.90 2.19
CA GLY A 80 -15.30 0.75 3.31
C GLY A 80 -15.11 1.77 4.45
N TRP A 81 -14.00 2.52 4.49
CA TRP A 81 -13.76 3.58 5.46
C TRP A 81 -13.96 4.96 4.83
N HIS A 82 -15.21 5.27 4.46
CA HIS A 82 -15.61 6.56 3.88
C HIS A 82 -14.87 6.93 2.57
N ASN A 83 -14.40 5.93 1.81
CA ASN A 83 -13.69 6.13 0.54
C ASN A 83 -12.43 7.00 0.69
N LYS A 84 -11.68 6.82 1.78
CA LYS A 84 -10.49 7.59 2.11
C LYS A 84 -9.20 6.78 1.90
N ALA A 85 -8.16 7.49 1.51
CA ALA A 85 -6.79 7.02 1.60
C ALA A 85 -6.11 7.59 2.84
N TYR A 86 -5.24 6.80 3.44
CA TYR A 86 -4.51 7.16 4.65
C TYR A 86 -3.02 7.02 4.38
N PHE A 87 -2.27 8.08 4.65
CA PHE A 87 -0.84 8.15 4.46
C PHE A 87 -0.13 8.22 5.80
N PHE A 88 0.83 7.32 5.99
CA PHE A 88 1.61 7.19 7.20
C PHE A 88 3.02 7.73 6.98
N PHE A 89 3.52 8.48 7.95
CA PHE A 89 4.83 9.10 7.90
C PHE A 89 5.72 8.50 8.98
N LYS A 90 7.00 8.37 8.69
CA LYS A 90 7.96 7.73 9.58
C LYS A 90 8.02 8.44 10.94
N GLY A 91 7.76 7.69 12.01
CA GLY A 91 7.84 8.20 13.39
C GLY A 91 6.71 9.14 13.80
N GLN A 92 5.69 9.34 12.95
CA GLN A 92 4.51 10.11 13.33
C GLN A 92 3.44 9.19 13.92
N ASP A 93 2.64 9.72 14.83
CA ASP A 93 1.51 9.04 15.48
C ASP A 93 0.16 9.37 14.84
N ARG A 94 0.16 10.20 13.79
CA ARG A 94 -1.01 10.61 13.03
C ARG A 94 -0.83 10.29 11.55
N ALA A 95 -1.94 9.91 10.91
CA ALA A 95 -2.02 9.71 9.46
C ALA A 95 -2.64 10.94 8.78
N VAL A 96 -2.17 11.26 7.60
CA VAL A 96 -2.83 12.23 6.71
C VAL A 96 -3.96 11.53 5.99
N VAL A 97 -5.12 12.16 5.95
CA VAL A 97 -6.31 11.64 5.28
C VAL A 97 -6.47 12.32 3.94
N TRP A 98 -6.77 11.52 2.92
CA TRP A 98 -7.00 11.98 1.56
C TRP A 98 -8.36 11.50 1.07
N ASP A 99 -9.19 12.43 0.63
CA ASP A 99 -10.47 12.12 0.02
C ASP A 99 -10.29 11.76 -1.45
N ILE A 100 -10.61 10.53 -1.80
CA ILE A 100 -10.45 10.03 -3.16
C ILE A 100 -11.48 10.66 -4.11
N ALA A 101 -12.70 10.93 -3.65
CA ALA A 101 -13.75 11.50 -4.49
C ALA A 101 -13.47 12.95 -4.88
N SER A 102 -13.06 13.78 -3.92
CA SER A 102 -12.72 15.19 -4.18
C SER A 102 -11.28 15.39 -4.66
N HIS A 103 -10.46 14.35 -4.59
CA HIS A 103 -9.03 14.39 -4.88
C HIS A 103 -8.30 15.50 -4.08
N ALA A 104 -8.54 15.55 -2.80
CA ALA A 104 -8.01 16.56 -1.90
C ALA A 104 -7.62 15.99 -0.53
N LYS A 105 -6.62 16.63 0.09
CA LYS A 105 -6.26 16.35 1.48
C LYS A 105 -7.37 16.84 2.40
N ASP A 106 -7.79 16.01 3.35
CA ASP A 106 -8.66 16.46 4.45
C ASP A 106 -7.90 17.50 5.32
N PRO A 107 -8.60 18.48 5.87
CA PRO A 107 -7.97 19.49 6.73
C PRO A 107 -7.33 18.87 7.96
N ASP A 108 -7.95 17.82 8.50
CA ASP A 108 -7.53 17.16 9.70
C ASP A 108 -6.70 15.89 9.43
N THR A 109 -5.88 15.54 10.40
CA THR A 109 -5.20 14.25 10.49
C THR A 109 -5.94 13.36 11.48
N ILE A 110 -5.77 12.04 11.36
CA ILE A 110 -6.33 11.07 12.31
C ILE A 110 -5.22 10.43 13.14
N ALA A 111 -5.46 10.17 14.42
CA ALA A 111 -4.52 9.41 15.23
C ALA A 111 -4.44 7.96 14.71
N ILE A 112 -3.22 7.44 14.57
CA ILE A 112 -3.03 6.06 14.08
C ILE A 112 -3.66 5.05 15.04
N SER A 113 -3.67 5.33 16.33
CA SER A 113 -4.34 4.51 17.35
C SER A 113 -5.87 4.48 17.23
N GLU A 114 -6.48 5.49 16.62
CA GLU A 114 -7.92 5.51 16.32
C GLU A 114 -8.22 4.78 15.01
N LEU A 115 -7.32 4.88 14.03
CA LEU A 115 -7.47 4.27 12.72
C LEU A 115 -7.18 2.76 12.75
N LEU A 116 -6.11 2.38 13.44
CA LEU A 116 -5.56 1.02 13.50
C LEU A 116 -5.12 0.71 14.93
N PRO A 117 -6.05 0.45 15.86
CA PRO A 117 -5.74 0.28 17.28
C PRO A 117 -5.00 -1.04 17.54
N SER A 118 -3.68 -1.02 17.45
CA SER A 118 -2.78 -2.15 17.71
C SER A 118 -1.45 -1.68 18.31
N ARG A 119 -0.85 -2.52 19.13
CA ARG A 119 0.53 -2.30 19.60
C ARG A 119 1.54 -2.27 18.45
N LEU A 120 1.22 -2.83 17.29
CA LEU A 120 2.10 -2.82 16.12
C LEU A 120 2.12 -1.46 15.42
N THR A 121 1.13 -0.60 15.64
CA THR A 121 1.06 0.72 15.01
C THR A 121 1.67 1.83 15.87
N SER A 122 2.00 1.56 17.11
CA SER A 122 2.61 2.54 18.03
C SER A 122 4.14 2.56 17.92
N GLY A 123 4.71 3.76 17.77
CA GLY A 123 6.14 4.03 18.00
C GLY A 123 7.13 3.51 16.96
N GLY A 124 6.77 3.44 15.66
CA GLY A 124 7.75 3.11 14.61
C GLY A 124 7.12 2.79 13.27
N PRO A 125 7.93 2.58 12.23
CA PRO A 125 7.43 2.28 10.90
C PRO A 125 6.71 0.93 10.90
N PHE A 126 5.63 0.86 10.12
CA PHE A 126 4.87 -0.34 9.83
C PHE A 126 4.43 -0.32 8.37
N SER A 127 4.12 -1.48 7.81
CA SER A 127 3.63 -1.61 6.43
C SER A 127 2.17 -2.06 6.47
N PRO A 128 1.22 -1.18 6.15
CA PRO A 128 -0.19 -1.54 6.07
C PRO A 128 -0.54 -2.03 4.66
N VAL A 129 -1.58 -2.88 4.56
CA VAL A 129 -2.19 -3.26 3.29
C VAL A 129 -3.66 -3.59 3.45
N TYR A 130 -4.48 -3.03 2.58
CA TYR A 130 -5.88 -3.40 2.44
C TYR A 130 -6.01 -4.58 1.48
N VAL A 131 -6.83 -5.57 1.86
CA VAL A 131 -7.09 -6.76 1.05
C VAL A 131 -8.60 -7.00 0.98
N ASP A 132 -9.11 -6.99 -0.23
CA ASP A 132 -10.48 -7.38 -0.53
C ASP A 132 -10.51 -8.82 -1.07
N ARG A 133 -11.25 -9.69 -0.40
CA ARG A 133 -11.44 -11.10 -0.82
C ARG A 133 -12.84 -11.34 -1.40
N GLY A 134 -13.64 -10.28 -1.52
CA GLY A 134 -15.03 -10.36 -1.94
C GLY A 134 -15.98 -10.66 -0.78
N ASP A 135 -15.76 -11.73 -0.04
CA ASP A 135 -16.54 -12.12 1.15
C ASP A 135 -16.07 -11.41 2.43
N ARG A 136 -14.83 -10.97 2.44
CA ARG A 136 -14.20 -10.28 3.56
C ARG A 136 -13.22 -9.23 3.11
N GLN A 137 -13.34 -8.05 3.69
CA GLN A 137 -12.40 -6.95 3.54
C GLN A 137 -11.58 -6.82 4.81
N THR A 138 -10.25 -6.73 4.67
CA THR A 138 -9.33 -6.71 5.80
C THR A 138 -8.19 -5.71 5.57
N VAL A 139 -7.71 -5.12 6.66
CA VAL A 139 -6.42 -4.42 6.69
C VAL A 139 -5.44 -5.27 7.48
N TYR A 140 -4.28 -5.51 6.90
CA TYR A 140 -3.14 -6.10 7.60
C TYR A 140 -2.10 -5.02 7.87
N VAL A 141 -1.45 -5.12 9.02
CA VAL A 141 -0.36 -4.24 9.43
C VAL A 141 0.83 -5.11 9.82
N PHE A 142 1.96 -4.91 9.17
CA PHE A 142 3.20 -5.64 9.40
C PHE A 142 4.18 -4.76 10.15
N ARG A 143 4.82 -5.30 11.19
CA ARG A 143 5.91 -4.66 11.92
C ARG A 143 6.84 -5.68 12.54
N GLY A 144 8.15 -5.53 12.29
CA GLY A 144 9.15 -6.48 12.77
C GLY A 144 8.91 -7.88 12.22
N ASP A 145 8.70 -8.85 13.08
CA ASP A 145 8.38 -10.24 12.75
C ASP A 145 6.89 -10.59 12.91
N ALA A 146 6.04 -9.58 13.20
CA ALA A 146 4.63 -9.78 13.51
C ALA A 146 3.70 -9.01 12.55
N TYR A 147 2.45 -9.44 12.52
CA TYR A 147 1.38 -8.74 11.82
C TYR A 147 0.05 -8.78 12.59
N ALA A 148 -0.69 -7.68 12.49
CA ALA A 148 -2.06 -7.57 12.98
C ALA A 148 -3.04 -7.64 11.81
N ARG A 149 -4.30 -7.94 12.10
CA ARG A 149 -5.41 -7.94 11.16
C ARG A 149 -6.59 -7.18 11.74
N PHE A 150 -7.25 -6.42 10.86
CA PHE A 150 -8.48 -5.70 11.17
C PHE A 150 -9.52 -6.06 10.12
N THR A 151 -10.68 -6.55 10.54
CA THR A 151 -11.82 -6.74 9.65
C THR A 151 -12.47 -5.39 9.38
N VAL A 152 -12.61 -5.03 8.09
CA VAL A 152 -13.25 -3.78 7.67
C VAL A 152 -14.77 -3.93 7.76
N GLN A 153 -15.40 -2.96 8.42
CA GLN A 153 -16.84 -2.78 8.45
C GLN A 153 -17.19 -1.48 7.72
N GLU A 154 -18.25 -1.50 6.92
CA GLU A 154 -18.67 -0.34 6.15
C GLU A 154 -18.98 0.85 7.07
N GLY A 155 -18.37 2.00 6.74
CA GLY A 155 -18.56 3.26 7.47
C GLY A 155 -18.03 3.28 8.90
N ARG A 156 -17.28 2.28 9.34
CA ARG A 156 -16.81 2.18 10.72
C ARG A 156 -15.32 1.81 10.79
N LEU A 157 -14.56 2.59 11.53
CA LEU A 157 -13.19 2.25 11.90
C LEU A 157 -13.18 1.08 12.91
N PRO A 158 -12.12 0.24 12.92
CA PRO A 158 -12.00 -0.86 13.88
C PRO A 158 -11.78 -0.33 15.30
N GLU A 159 -12.43 -0.95 16.29
CA GLU A 159 -12.22 -0.64 17.71
C GLU A 159 -10.99 -1.37 18.28
N GLN A 160 -10.62 -2.49 17.66
CA GLN A 160 -9.47 -3.31 18.06
C GLN A 160 -9.03 -4.21 16.90
N GLU A 161 -7.85 -4.82 17.04
CA GLU A 161 -7.41 -5.88 16.14
C GLU A 161 -8.26 -7.15 16.32
N ASP A 162 -8.37 -7.95 15.25
CA ASP A 162 -9.12 -9.21 15.26
C ASP A 162 -8.58 -10.17 16.32
N GLU A 163 -9.47 -10.98 16.88
CA GLU A 163 -9.09 -11.99 17.88
C GLU A 163 -7.99 -12.93 17.35
N GLY A 164 -7.03 -13.25 18.22
CA GLY A 164 -5.88 -14.09 17.91
C GLY A 164 -4.74 -13.35 17.18
N TYR A 165 -4.79 -12.04 17.08
CA TYR A 165 -3.70 -11.19 16.58
C TYR A 165 -3.08 -10.35 17.73
N PRO A 166 -1.82 -9.89 17.56
CA PRO A 166 -0.95 -10.10 16.42
C PRO A 166 -0.35 -11.52 16.38
N ARG A 167 0.05 -11.94 15.15
CA ARG A 167 0.71 -13.23 14.86
C ARG A 167 2.09 -13.01 14.27
N LYS A 168 2.94 -14.05 14.31
CA LYS A 168 4.21 -14.03 13.59
C LYS A 168 3.99 -14.09 12.06
N ILE A 169 4.78 -13.32 11.32
CA ILE A 169 4.69 -13.28 9.85
C ILE A 169 4.88 -14.68 9.26
N GLY A 170 5.90 -15.42 9.72
CA GLY A 170 6.19 -16.77 9.22
C GLY A 170 5.09 -17.80 9.44
N ASP A 171 4.21 -17.59 10.42
CA ASP A 171 3.11 -18.53 10.70
C ASP A 171 1.91 -18.33 9.76
N GLY A 172 1.69 -17.10 9.30
CA GLY A 172 0.53 -16.76 8.47
C GLY A 172 0.84 -16.58 6.98
N TRP A 173 2.09 -16.30 6.65
CA TRP A 173 2.53 -16.00 5.28
C TRP A 173 3.61 -17.00 4.82
N THR A 174 3.29 -18.29 4.98
CA THR A 174 4.21 -19.41 4.72
C THR A 174 4.72 -19.41 3.28
N GLY A 175 6.03 -19.62 3.12
CA GLY A 175 6.66 -19.78 1.82
C GLY A 175 7.18 -18.50 1.14
N GLY A 176 7.01 -17.30 1.73
CA GLY A 176 7.48 -16.11 1.03
C GLY A 176 7.81 -14.89 1.87
N LEU A 177 7.12 -14.70 2.98
CA LEU A 177 7.31 -13.53 3.84
C LEU A 177 7.70 -13.97 5.25
N THR A 178 8.92 -13.63 5.65
CA THR A 178 9.46 -13.94 6.99
C THR A 178 9.79 -12.68 7.79
N VAL A 179 9.81 -11.54 7.13
CA VAL A 179 10.13 -10.23 7.72
C VAL A 179 9.12 -9.19 7.24
N MET A 180 9.05 -8.08 7.94
CA MET A 180 8.21 -6.96 7.55
C MET A 180 8.57 -6.49 6.13
N PRO A 181 7.60 -6.39 5.20
CA PRO A 181 7.84 -5.78 3.90
C PRO A 181 8.08 -4.28 4.06
N THR A 182 8.91 -3.71 3.19
CA THR A 182 9.07 -2.25 3.10
C THR A 182 7.74 -1.59 2.77
N CYS A 183 6.97 -2.23 1.88
CA CYS A 183 5.66 -1.79 1.44
C CYS A 183 4.86 -3.00 0.94
N ALA A 184 3.55 -2.93 1.04
CA ALA A 184 2.65 -3.97 0.54
C ALA A 184 1.45 -3.35 -0.18
N VAL A 185 0.94 -4.01 -1.20
CA VAL A 185 -0.25 -3.58 -1.92
C VAL A 185 -1.03 -4.77 -2.48
N SER A 186 -2.34 -4.73 -2.35
CA SER A 186 -3.24 -5.68 -3.00
C SER A 186 -3.80 -5.04 -4.27
N VAL A 187 -3.70 -5.75 -5.39
CA VAL A 187 -4.13 -5.29 -6.70
C VAL A 187 -5.20 -6.23 -7.23
N ARG A 188 -6.32 -5.68 -7.65
CA ARG A 188 -7.33 -6.38 -8.44
C ARG A 188 -6.99 -6.22 -9.91
N TRP A 189 -6.77 -7.34 -10.59
CA TRP A 189 -6.49 -7.37 -12.02
C TRP A 189 -7.79 -7.60 -12.80
N PRO A 190 -8.39 -6.57 -13.42
CA PRO A 190 -9.76 -6.64 -13.94
C PRO A 190 -9.92 -7.57 -15.16
N HIS A 191 -8.88 -7.75 -15.98
CA HIS A 191 -8.98 -8.44 -17.27
C HIS A 191 -8.21 -9.76 -17.35
N ARG A 192 -7.88 -10.36 -16.23
CA ARG A 192 -7.25 -11.69 -16.25
C ARG A 192 -8.28 -12.77 -16.57
N GLY A 193 -7.91 -13.65 -17.52
CA GLY A 193 -8.78 -14.73 -18.02
C GLY A 193 -9.29 -15.68 -16.92
N ALA A 194 -10.28 -16.48 -17.26
CA ALA A 194 -10.88 -17.46 -16.36
C ALA A 194 -9.79 -18.36 -15.72
N GLY A 195 -9.83 -18.48 -14.39
CA GLY A 195 -8.87 -19.29 -13.61
C GLY A 195 -7.65 -18.52 -13.07
N VAL A 196 -7.47 -17.26 -13.39
CA VAL A 196 -6.44 -16.42 -12.76
C VAL A 196 -7.10 -15.65 -11.62
N PRO A 197 -6.61 -15.78 -10.37
CA PRO A 197 -7.16 -15.03 -9.25
C PRO A 197 -7.12 -13.53 -9.51
N ALA A 198 -8.26 -12.86 -9.37
CA ALA A 198 -8.39 -11.45 -9.65
C ALA A 198 -7.56 -10.58 -8.70
N HIS A 199 -7.34 -11.05 -7.47
CA HIS A 199 -6.62 -10.32 -6.44
C HIS A 199 -5.26 -10.93 -6.18
N LYS A 200 -4.22 -10.09 -6.26
CA LYS A 200 -2.83 -10.42 -5.93
C LYS A 200 -2.32 -9.46 -4.88
N LEU A 201 -1.60 -9.98 -3.92
CA LEU A 201 -0.90 -9.19 -2.91
C LEU A 201 0.59 -9.19 -3.24
N TYR A 202 1.16 -8.01 -3.31
CA TYR A 202 2.57 -7.79 -3.57
C TYR A 202 3.23 -7.26 -2.30
N PHE A 203 4.30 -7.92 -1.89
CA PHE A 203 5.17 -7.50 -0.80
C PHE A 203 6.51 -7.06 -1.37
N PHE A 204 6.90 -5.83 -1.13
CA PHE A 204 8.17 -5.27 -1.54
C PHE A 204 9.18 -5.38 -0.39
N LEU A 205 10.39 -5.82 -0.71
CA LEU A 205 11.47 -6.13 0.21
C LEU A 205 12.77 -5.50 -0.33
N GLY A 206 12.88 -4.18 -0.23
CA GLY A 206 13.94 -3.43 -0.93
C GLY A 206 13.76 -3.53 -2.43
N ASP A 207 14.75 -4.04 -3.15
CA ASP A 207 14.76 -4.15 -4.62
C ASP A 207 13.99 -5.36 -5.15
N LEU A 208 13.49 -6.18 -4.25
CA LEU A 208 12.77 -7.40 -4.57
C LEU A 208 11.30 -7.26 -4.23
N TYR A 209 10.48 -8.07 -4.89
CA TYR A 209 9.10 -8.27 -4.47
C TYR A 209 8.73 -9.75 -4.52
N THR A 210 7.75 -10.11 -3.71
CA THR A 210 7.09 -11.41 -3.79
C THR A 210 5.61 -11.22 -4.03
N ARG A 211 5.02 -12.09 -4.85
CA ARG A 211 3.59 -12.10 -5.11
C ARG A 211 2.93 -13.21 -4.32
N TRP A 212 1.90 -12.84 -3.61
CA TRP A 212 1.03 -13.76 -2.87
C TRP A 212 -0.32 -13.89 -3.57
N ASP A 213 -0.71 -15.11 -3.82
CA ASP A 213 -2.04 -15.40 -4.31
C ASP A 213 -3.02 -15.50 -3.13
N ILE A 214 -3.99 -14.59 -3.09
CA ILE A 214 -4.93 -14.49 -1.98
C ILE A 214 -5.88 -15.70 -1.97
N ALA A 215 -6.28 -16.22 -3.13
CA ALA A 215 -7.22 -17.33 -3.23
C ALA A 215 -6.60 -18.67 -2.82
N SER A 216 -5.38 -18.94 -3.28
CA SER A 216 -4.67 -20.19 -2.99
C SER A 216 -3.85 -20.16 -1.70
N HIS A 217 -3.74 -19.00 -1.05
CA HIS A 217 -2.88 -18.80 0.12
C HIS A 217 -1.44 -19.24 -0.12
N SER A 218 -0.90 -18.94 -1.31
CA SER A 218 0.43 -19.39 -1.71
C SER A 218 1.29 -18.26 -2.26
N ASN A 219 2.60 -18.34 -2.00
CA ASN A 219 3.58 -17.52 -2.66
C ASN A 219 3.88 -18.07 -4.05
N ASN A 220 3.88 -17.21 -5.06
CA ASN A 220 4.10 -17.65 -6.43
C ASN A 220 5.56 -17.51 -6.87
N TYR A 221 6.26 -16.47 -6.43
CA TYR A 221 7.66 -16.21 -6.81
C TYR A 221 8.25 -15.00 -6.07
N ARG A 222 9.56 -14.87 -6.16
CA ARG A 222 10.32 -13.68 -5.73
C ARG A 222 11.17 -13.21 -6.91
N LEU A 223 11.03 -11.95 -7.29
CA LEU A 223 11.72 -11.32 -8.41
C LEU A 223 12.28 -9.96 -7.99
N ASP A 224 13.27 -9.47 -8.75
CA ASP A 224 13.64 -8.07 -8.73
C ASP A 224 12.53 -7.21 -9.34
N ILE A 225 12.40 -5.97 -8.85
CA ILE A 225 11.30 -5.09 -9.23
C ILE A 225 11.31 -4.82 -10.75
N PRO A 226 12.43 -4.44 -11.41
CA PRO A 226 12.44 -4.17 -12.84
C PRO A 226 12.05 -5.36 -13.72
N SER A 227 12.32 -6.59 -13.29
CA SER A 227 11.94 -7.80 -14.04
C SER A 227 10.44 -8.04 -14.09
N GLY A 228 9.72 -7.68 -13.02
CA GLY A 228 8.28 -7.87 -12.94
C GLY A 228 7.46 -6.63 -13.24
N TRP A 229 8.05 -5.45 -13.04
CA TRP A 229 7.42 -4.15 -13.24
C TRP A 229 8.13 -3.41 -14.36
N LYS A 230 7.81 -3.80 -15.58
CA LYS A 230 8.50 -3.33 -16.79
C LYS A 230 8.41 -1.80 -16.93
N GLY A 231 9.58 -1.15 -17.08
CA GLY A 231 9.67 0.30 -17.15
C GLY A 231 9.74 0.99 -15.80
N TRP A 232 9.98 0.23 -14.71
CA TRP A 232 10.21 0.80 -13.39
C TRP A 232 11.35 1.81 -13.43
N PRO A 233 11.13 3.07 -13.04
CA PRO A 233 12.16 4.10 -13.14
C PRO A 233 13.13 4.05 -11.98
N GLU A 234 14.28 4.71 -12.16
CA GLU A 234 15.09 5.11 -11.02
C GLU A 234 14.43 6.32 -10.37
N PHE A 235 14.22 6.25 -9.06
CA PHE A 235 13.81 7.40 -8.26
C PHE A 235 15.05 8.22 -7.88
N GLU A 236 14.98 9.54 -7.97
CA GLU A 236 16.04 10.49 -7.60
C GLU A 236 15.97 10.86 -6.11
#